data_ff376b4ea54ffb1f06b512448ae9d447
#
_entry.id   ff376b4ea54ffb1f06b512448ae9d447
#
_cell.length_a   1.000
_cell.length_b   1.000
_cell.length_c   1.000
_cell.angle_alpha   90.00
_cell.angle_beta   90.00
_cell.angle_gamma   90.00
#
_symmetry.space_group_name_H-M   'P 1'
#
loop_
_entity.id
_entity.type
_entity.pdbx_description
1 polymer ?
#
loop_
_entity_poly.entity_id
_entity_poly.type
_entity_poly.pdbx_seq_one_letter_code
_entity_poly.pdbx_strand_id
1 'polypeptide(L)'
;MFGWPFISFLIPIGCESVAITILLNYYGVAVTPDDIINKLPKGSVPITKDGKLYGGNPEVEFIGNPYSLNAYGVYEKPIANVASQYKSGIKIATGTSFEKILEVVKTGKPVMVWTSMSLAVPYISQSWIYEPTGEKIYWKANEHAVVIIGYTEDKVIISDPINGKAKYQSKSIFKERYNYYGKKALYY
;
A
#
# COMPACT_ATOMS: atom_id res chain seq x y z
N MET A 1 13.60 -20.86 11.75
CA MET A 1 12.37 -20.07 11.92
C MET A 1 12.80 -18.61 11.76
N PHE A 2 12.64 -18.05 10.56
CA PHE A 2 12.97 -16.63 10.33
C PHE A 2 11.86 -15.81 11.01
N GLY A 3 12.24 -15.06 12.06
CA GLY A 3 11.32 -14.12 12.69
C GLY A 3 10.90 -13.05 11.69
N TRP A 4 9.61 -12.84 11.50
CA TRP A 4 9.08 -11.74 10.70
C TRP A 4 9.52 -10.41 11.33
N PRO A 5 10.04 -9.46 10.56
CA PRO A 5 10.32 -8.13 11.07
C PRO A 5 8.99 -7.44 11.40
N PHE A 6 8.60 -7.48 12.67
CA PHE A 6 7.45 -6.73 13.16
C PHE A 6 7.90 -5.30 13.42
N ILE A 7 7.55 -4.40 12.52
CA ILE A 7 7.89 -2.98 12.60
C ILE A 7 6.59 -2.23 12.86
N SER A 8 6.50 -1.56 14.00
CA SER A 8 5.43 -0.61 14.32
C SER A 8 6.03 0.79 14.34
N PHE A 9 5.55 1.66 13.45
CA PHE A 9 5.93 3.06 13.44
C PHE A 9 4.68 3.92 13.57
N LEU A 10 4.74 4.95 14.42
CA LEU A 10 3.70 5.96 14.56
C LEU A 10 3.80 6.99 13.40
N ILE A 11 3.64 6.52 12.17
CA ILE A 11 3.50 7.38 10.99
C ILE A 11 2.01 7.40 10.66
N PRO A 12 1.30 8.52 10.87
CA PRO A 12 -0.15 8.58 10.80
C PRO A 12 -0.74 8.08 9.47
N ILE A 13 -0.11 8.44 8.36
CA ILE A 13 -0.51 8.04 7.00
C ILE A 13 0.72 7.50 6.26
N GLY A 14 1.21 6.35 6.69
CA GLY A 14 2.46 5.79 6.14
C GLY A 14 2.43 4.27 5.99
N CYS A 15 1.25 3.67 5.93
CA CYS A 15 1.11 2.22 5.86
C CYS A 15 1.84 1.62 4.66
N GLU A 16 1.88 2.30 3.52
CA GLU A 16 2.57 1.86 2.31
C GLU A 16 4.09 1.83 2.51
N SER A 17 4.63 2.88 3.15
CA SER A 17 6.08 2.97 3.45
C SER A 17 6.48 1.92 4.48
N VAL A 18 5.65 1.66 5.48
CA VAL A 18 5.90 0.59 6.47
C VAL A 18 5.76 -0.78 5.83
N ALA A 19 4.73 -1.03 4.99
CA ALA A 19 4.51 -2.30 4.33
C ALA A 19 5.68 -2.68 3.39
N ILE A 20 6.17 -1.73 2.59
CA ILE A 20 7.33 -2.02 1.73
C ILE A 20 8.61 -2.20 2.54
N THR A 21 8.78 -1.49 3.66
CA THR A 21 9.88 -1.70 4.60
C THR A 21 9.86 -3.13 5.17
N ILE A 22 8.69 -3.63 5.58
CA ILE A 22 8.51 -5.01 6.04
C ILE A 22 8.94 -5.99 4.94
N LEU A 23 8.51 -5.75 3.70
CA LEU A 23 8.86 -6.59 2.56
C LEU A 23 10.38 -6.59 2.28
N LEU A 24 11.02 -5.44 2.26
CA LEU A 24 12.47 -5.30 2.05
C LEU A 24 13.29 -5.96 3.17
N ASN A 25 12.90 -5.73 4.43
CA ASN A 25 13.58 -6.33 5.60
C ASN A 25 13.43 -7.85 5.61
N TYR A 26 12.31 -8.41 5.14
CA TYR A 26 12.16 -9.85 4.95
C TYR A 26 13.25 -10.43 4.02
N TYR A 27 13.65 -9.67 3.01
CA TYR A 27 14.71 -10.05 2.08
C TYR A 27 16.12 -9.61 2.53
N GLY A 28 16.29 -9.23 3.79
CA GLY A 28 17.59 -8.88 4.38
C GLY A 28 18.10 -7.48 4.04
N VAL A 29 17.24 -6.61 3.51
CA VAL A 29 17.60 -5.21 3.22
C VAL A 29 17.28 -4.35 4.44
N ALA A 30 18.30 -3.81 5.09
CA ALA A 30 18.16 -2.96 6.28
C ALA A 30 17.74 -1.54 5.87
N VAL A 31 16.42 -1.27 5.89
CA VAL A 31 15.82 0.04 5.63
C VAL A 31 14.76 0.35 6.68
N THR A 32 14.50 1.64 6.88
CA THR A 32 13.43 2.16 7.72
C THR A 32 12.31 2.76 6.87
N PRO A 33 11.10 2.96 7.42
CA PRO A 33 10.04 3.67 6.70
C PRO A 33 10.43 5.10 6.33
N ASP A 34 11.23 5.78 7.15
CA ASP A 34 11.73 7.13 6.87
C ASP A 34 12.64 7.14 5.63
N ASP A 35 13.46 6.11 5.43
CA ASP A 35 14.28 5.97 4.22
C ASP A 35 13.42 5.88 2.96
N ILE A 36 12.28 5.18 3.05
CA ILE A 36 11.31 5.09 1.95
C ILE A 36 10.61 6.44 1.74
N ILE A 37 10.07 7.04 2.82
CA ILE A 37 9.33 8.31 2.77
C ILE A 37 10.19 9.44 2.19
N ASN A 38 11.46 9.49 2.55
CA ASN A 38 12.38 10.53 2.08
C ASN A 38 12.63 10.45 0.56
N LYS A 39 12.48 9.28 -0.05
CA LYS A 39 12.67 9.07 -1.49
C LYS A 39 11.37 9.10 -2.29
N LEU A 40 10.21 9.01 -1.65
CA LEU A 40 8.93 9.09 -2.34
C LEU A 40 8.71 10.49 -2.92
N PRO A 41 8.33 10.61 -4.20
CA PRO A 41 7.81 11.87 -4.72
C PRO A 41 6.53 12.24 -3.96
N LYS A 42 6.35 13.53 -3.69
CA LYS A 42 5.22 14.05 -2.90
C LYS A 42 4.43 15.06 -3.73
N GLY A 43 3.12 14.80 -3.84
CA GLY A 43 2.15 15.67 -4.48
C GLY A 43 1.30 16.43 -3.47
N SER A 44 0.61 17.46 -3.95
CA SER A 44 -0.27 18.28 -3.12
C SER A 44 -1.52 17.53 -2.71
N VAL A 45 -1.98 17.76 -1.47
CA VAL A 45 -3.37 17.45 -1.10
C VAL A 45 -4.34 18.28 -1.96
N PRO A 46 -5.59 17.82 -2.13
CA PRO A 46 -6.57 18.58 -2.92
C PRO A 46 -6.79 19.99 -2.36
N ILE A 47 -6.66 20.99 -3.21
CA ILE A 47 -6.94 22.40 -2.92
C ILE A 47 -7.98 22.96 -3.90
N THR A 48 -8.80 23.88 -3.44
CA THR A 48 -9.78 24.56 -4.30
C THR A 48 -9.11 25.70 -5.06
N LYS A 49 -9.27 25.70 -6.39
CA LYS A 49 -8.85 26.77 -7.30
C LYS A 49 -9.96 26.98 -8.33
N ASP A 50 -10.46 28.19 -8.44
CA ASP A 50 -11.55 28.55 -9.37
C ASP A 50 -12.79 27.64 -9.27
N GLY A 51 -13.19 27.31 -8.04
CA GLY A 51 -14.36 26.46 -7.75
C GLY A 51 -14.19 24.97 -8.05
N LYS A 52 -12.98 24.52 -8.42
CA LYS A 52 -12.65 23.11 -8.66
C LYS A 52 -11.55 22.63 -7.70
N LEU A 53 -11.56 21.34 -7.38
CA LEU A 53 -10.49 20.72 -6.59
C LEU A 53 -9.38 20.22 -7.51
N TYR A 54 -8.14 20.58 -7.19
CA TYR A 54 -6.92 20.10 -7.84
C TYR A 54 -5.98 19.49 -6.81
N GLY A 55 -5.34 18.38 -7.15
CA GLY A 55 -4.42 17.66 -6.26
C GLY A 55 -3.47 16.76 -7.03
N GLY A 56 -2.58 16.07 -6.32
CA GLY A 56 -1.65 15.11 -6.90
C GLY A 56 -2.33 13.81 -7.38
N ASN A 57 -1.55 12.91 -7.98
CA ASN A 57 -2.01 11.62 -8.46
C ASN A 57 -1.30 10.48 -7.69
N PRO A 58 -2.04 9.64 -6.92
CA PRO A 58 -1.44 8.56 -6.13
C PRO A 58 -0.76 7.47 -6.97
N GLU A 59 -0.98 7.41 -8.28
CA GLU A 59 -0.26 6.54 -9.21
C GLU A 59 1.17 7.02 -9.51
N VAL A 60 1.50 8.29 -9.19
CA VAL A 60 2.79 8.93 -9.49
C VAL A 60 3.54 9.41 -8.25
N GLU A 61 2.81 9.77 -7.17
CA GLU A 61 3.37 10.45 -6.01
C GLU A 61 2.53 10.20 -4.75
N PHE A 62 3.13 10.37 -3.57
CA PHE A 62 2.42 10.34 -2.29
C PHE A 62 1.64 11.64 -2.12
N ILE A 63 0.33 11.55 -1.87
CA ILE A 63 -0.54 12.72 -1.75
C ILE A 63 -0.50 13.29 -0.35
N GLY A 64 0.23 14.39 -0.18
CA GLY A 64 0.44 15.08 1.09
C GLY A 64 1.73 14.69 1.79
N ASN A 65 1.74 14.82 3.11
CA ASN A 65 2.86 14.46 3.98
C ASN A 65 2.50 13.23 4.83
N PRO A 66 3.23 12.10 4.75
CA PRO A 66 2.95 10.89 5.54
C PRO A 66 2.86 11.11 7.06
N TYR A 67 3.53 12.14 7.58
CA TYR A 67 3.51 12.52 8.98
C TYR A 67 2.30 13.38 9.38
N SER A 68 1.42 13.71 8.44
CA SER A 68 0.23 14.54 8.66
C SER A 68 -1.04 13.74 8.50
N LEU A 69 -2.01 13.94 9.39
CA LEU A 69 -3.35 13.35 9.30
C LEU A 69 -4.15 13.86 8.09
N ASN A 70 -3.73 14.97 7.47
CA ASN A 70 -4.37 15.55 6.28
C ASN A 70 -3.82 14.97 4.96
N ALA A 71 -3.01 13.91 5.02
CA ALA A 71 -2.53 13.22 3.84
C ALA A 71 -3.52 12.13 3.37
N TYR A 72 -3.27 11.62 2.18
CA TYR A 72 -4.07 10.55 1.57
C TYR A 72 -3.26 9.25 1.50
N GLY A 73 -2.27 9.15 0.60
CA GLY A 73 -1.46 7.95 0.41
C GLY A 73 -0.85 7.87 -0.98
N VAL A 74 -0.36 6.69 -1.34
CA VAL A 74 0.30 6.39 -2.62
C VAL A 74 -0.03 4.98 -3.10
N TYR A 75 -0.03 4.76 -4.41
CA TYR A 75 -0.21 3.43 -4.96
C TYR A 75 1.14 2.75 -5.31
N GLU A 76 1.07 1.60 -5.94
CA GLU A 76 2.19 0.65 -6.04
C GLU A 76 3.37 1.12 -6.87
N LYS A 77 3.16 1.95 -7.91
CA LYS A 77 4.24 2.32 -8.84
C LYS A 77 5.33 3.18 -8.18
N PRO A 78 5.01 4.27 -7.47
CA PRO A 78 6.04 5.05 -6.74
C PRO A 78 6.74 4.22 -5.66
N ILE A 79 6.02 3.37 -4.96
CA ILE A 79 6.58 2.45 -3.96
C ILE A 79 7.57 1.47 -4.60
N ALA A 80 7.20 0.87 -5.72
CA ALA A 80 8.09 -0.05 -6.46
C ALA A 80 9.35 0.67 -6.97
N ASN A 81 9.22 1.90 -7.47
CA ASN A 81 10.34 2.71 -7.93
C ASN A 81 11.34 3.01 -6.80
N VAL A 82 10.85 3.33 -5.60
CA VAL A 82 11.72 3.53 -4.43
C VAL A 82 12.34 2.21 -3.99
N ALA A 83 11.55 1.14 -3.86
CA ALA A 83 12.03 -0.16 -3.43
C ALA A 83 13.12 -0.72 -4.35
N SER A 84 13.02 -0.50 -5.67
CA SER A 84 14.01 -0.93 -6.65
C SER A 84 15.39 -0.31 -6.45
N GLN A 85 15.50 0.85 -5.79
CA GLN A 85 16.77 1.51 -5.46
C GLN A 85 17.51 0.79 -4.32
N TYR A 86 16.81 0.02 -3.49
CA TYR A 86 17.37 -0.76 -2.40
C TYR A 86 17.61 -2.22 -2.79
N LYS A 87 16.69 -2.80 -3.56
CA LYS A 87 16.78 -4.17 -4.05
C LYS A 87 16.13 -4.28 -5.42
N SER A 88 16.90 -4.79 -6.39
CA SER A 88 16.38 -5.09 -7.73
C SER A 88 15.40 -6.27 -7.72
N GLY A 89 14.59 -6.39 -8.76
CA GLY A 89 13.71 -7.54 -8.99
C GLY A 89 12.32 -7.44 -8.39
N ILE A 90 11.92 -6.27 -7.86
CA ILE A 90 10.54 -6.04 -7.44
C ILE A 90 9.59 -6.13 -8.64
N LYS A 91 8.47 -6.82 -8.45
CA LYS A 91 7.45 -7.03 -9.48
C LYS A 91 6.19 -6.26 -9.12
N ILE A 92 5.69 -5.48 -10.06
CA ILE A 92 4.36 -4.88 -10.00
C ILE A 92 3.39 -5.91 -10.56
N ALA A 93 2.51 -6.45 -9.71
CA ALA A 93 1.55 -7.50 -10.06
C ALA A 93 0.09 -6.99 -10.06
N THR A 94 -0.09 -5.71 -10.34
CA THR A 94 -1.41 -5.07 -10.44
C THR A 94 -2.29 -5.76 -11.47
N GLY A 95 -3.57 -5.98 -11.12
CA GLY A 95 -4.52 -6.72 -11.96
C GLY A 95 -4.51 -8.23 -11.76
N THR A 96 -3.54 -8.78 -11.03
CA THR A 96 -3.45 -10.21 -10.75
C THR A 96 -4.62 -10.65 -9.85
N SER A 97 -5.22 -11.81 -10.13
CA SER A 97 -6.29 -12.35 -9.30
C SER A 97 -5.78 -12.71 -7.91
N PHE A 98 -6.67 -12.62 -6.92
CA PHE A 98 -6.31 -12.89 -5.53
C PHE A 98 -5.79 -14.33 -5.35
N GLU A 99 -6.34 -15.29 -6.07
CA GLU A 99 -5.91 -16.69 -6.07
C GLU A 99 -4.45 -16.83 -6.51
N LYS A 100 -4.07 -16.13 -7.59
CA LYS A 100 -2.68 -16.11 -8.08
C LYS A 100 -1.73 -15.42 -7.09
N ILE A 101 -2.20 -14.40 -6.37
CA ILE A 101 -1.40 -13.80 -5.28
C ILE A 101 -1.17 -14.84 -4.18
N LEU A 102 -2.17 -15.62 -3.80
CA LEU A 102 -2.01 -16.69 -2.79
C LEU A 102 -1.07 -17.81 -3.27
N GLU A 103 -1.05 -18.12 -4.58
CA GLU A 103 -0.07 -19.04 -5.16
C GLU A 103 1.37 -18.51 -4.98
N VAL A 104 1.60 -17.20 -5.18
CA VAL A 104 2.91 -16.59 -4.90
C VAL A 104 3.26 -16.73 -3.41
N VAL A 105 2.32 -16.42 -2.51
CA VAL A 105 2.53 -16.57 -1.05
C VAL A 105 2.84 -18.02 -0.67
N LYS A 106 2.20 -18.99 -1.32
CA LYS A 106 2.47 -20.44 -1.12
C LYS A 106 3.91 -20.83 -1.40
N THR A 107 4.60 -20.11 -2.28
CA THR A 107 6.03 -20.34 -2.57
C THR A 107 6.98 -19.74 -1.51
N GLY A 108 6.46 -19.20 -0.41
CA GLY A 108 7.24 -18.55 0.65
C GLY A 108 7.58 -17.08 0.36
N LYS A 109 6.97 -16.48 -0.65
CA LYS A 109 7.19 -15.07 -1.00
C LYS A 109 6.08 -14.21 -0.42
N PRO A 110 6.38 -13.28 0.50
CA PRO A 110 5.39 -12.32 0.97
C PRO A 110 5.00 -11.36 -0.15
N VAL A 111 3.75 -10.89 -0.11
CA VAL A 111 3.20 -10.00 -1.13
C VAL A 111 2.59 -8.78 -0.45
N MET A 112 3.10 -7.59 -0.76
CA MET A 112 2.47 -6.34 -0.37
C MET A 112 1.25 -6.10 -1.26
N VAL A 113 0.11 -5.74 -0.64
CA VAL A 113 -1.15 -5.48 -1.34
C VAL A 113 -1.88 -4.29 -0.75
N TRP A 114 -2.74 -3.66 -1.56
CA TRP A 114 -3.68 -2.62 -1.14
C TRP A 114 -5.05 -3.22 -0.84
N THR A 115 -5.59 -2.85 0.31
CA THR A 115 -6.86 -3.32 0.87
C THR A 115 -7.52 -2.19 1.65
N SER A 116 -8.48 -2.46 2.52
CA SER A 116 -9.02 -1.47 3.44
C SER A 116 -8.64 -1.74 4.90
N MET A 117 -8.46 -0.67 5.65
CA MET A 117 -8.20 -0.72 7.09
C MET A 117 -9.29 -1.52 7.80
N SER A 118 -8.88 -2.54 8.57
CA SER A 118 -9.78 -3.45 9.30
C SER A 118 -10.87 -4.11 8.42
N LEU A 119 -10.61 -4.22 7.11
CA LEU A 119 -11.57 -4.69 6.10
C LEU A 119 -12.87 -3.86 6.04
N ALA A 120 -12.84 -2.60 6.48
CA ALA A 120 -13.99 -1.70 6.37
C ALA A 120 -14.48 -1.59 4.92
N VAL A 121 -15.76 -1.32 4.73
CA VAL A 121 -16.33 -1.12 3.39
C VAL A 121 -15.74 0.13 2.77
N PRO A 122 -15.04 0.03 1.63
CA PRO A 122 -14.46 1.20 0.98
C PRO A 122 -15.52 1.99 0.21
N TYR A 123 -15.28 3.29 0.03
CA TYR A 123 -16.13 4.19 -0.74
C TYR A 123 -15.29 5.31 -1.36
N ILE A 124 -15.85 6.06 -2.30
CA ILE A 124 -15.19 7.27 -2.83
C ILE A 124 -15.51 8.42 -1.89
N SER A 125 -14.49 8.91 -1.16
CA SER A 125 -14.67 10.03 -0.22
C SER A 125 -14.51 11.39 -0.86
N GLN A 126 -13.70 11.48 -1.92
CA GLN A 126 -13.42 12.75 -2.60
C GLN A 126 -12.97 12.49 -4.04
N SER A 127 -13.08 13.50 -4.89
CA SER A 127 -12.46 13.50 -6.21
C SER A 127 -11.89 14.87 -6.54
N TRP A 128 -10.82 14.90 -7.32
CA TRP A 128 -10.13 16.11 -7.75
C TRP A 128 -9.53 15.94 -9.15
N ILE A 129 -9.02 17.01 -9.72
CA ILE A 129 -8.35 17.00 -11.02
C ILE A 129 -6.84 16.96 -10.79
N TYR A 130 -6.16 16.05 -11.46
CA TYR A 130 -4.71 16.09 -11.59
C TYR A 130 -4.33 17.02 -12.72
N GLU A 131 -3.86 18.23 -12.39
CA GLU A 131 -3.66 19.32 -13.32
C GLU A 131 -2.76 18.98 -14.53
N PRO A 132 -1.64 18.22 -14.36
CA PRO A 132 -0.75 17.90 -15.49
C PRO A 132 -1.41 17.15 -16.65
N THR A 133 -2.44 16.36 -16.40
CA THR A 133 -3.12 15.57 -17.44
C THR A 133 -4.59 15.90 -17.60
N GLY A 134 -5.20 16.64 -16.66
CA GLY A 134 -6.64 16.86 -16.60
C GLY A 134 -7.44 15.65 -16.11
N GLU A 135 -6.77 14.57 -15.71
CA GLU A 135 -7.41 13.34 -15.21
C GLU A 135 -8.16 13.60 -13.90
N LYS A 136 -9.36 13.03 -13.78
CA LYS A 136 -10.13 13.06 -12.55
C LYS A 136 -9.73 11.89 -11.65
N ILE A 137 -9.17 12.20 -10.51
CA ILE A 137 -8.79 11.24 -9.48
C ILE A 137 -9.96 11.01 -8.52
N TYR A 138 -10.25 9.76 -8.20
CA TYR A 138 -11.25 9.35 -7.22
C TYR A 138 -10.57 8.67 -6.05
N TRP A 139 -10.55 9.32 -4.89
CA TRP A 139 -9.92 8.76 -3.71
C TRP A 139 -10.81 7.72 -3.03
N LYS A 140 -10.27 6.53 -2.90
CA LYS A 140 -10.93 5.39 -2.25
C LYS A 140 -10.60 5.41 -0.76
N ALA A 141 -11.57 5.82 0.06
CA ALA A 141 -11.42 5.92 1.51
C ALA A 141 -11.18 4.56 2.18
N ASN A 142 -10.64 4.61 3.40
CA ASN A 142 -10.19 3.44 4.18
C ASN A 142 -9.01 2.68 3.55
N GLU A 143 -8.31 3.29 2.60
CA GLU A 143 -7.14 2.68 1.97
C GLU A 143 -6.12 2.24 3.02
N HIS A 144 -5.55 1.05 2.81
CA HIS A 144 -4.54 0.47 3.68
C HIS A 144 -3.65 -0.51 2.91
N ALA A 145 -2.35 -0.40 3.08
CA ALA A 145 -1.39 -1.33 2.52
C ALA A 145 -0.90 -2.31 3.58
N VAL A 146 -0.84 -3.60 3.26
CA VAL A 146 -0.40 -4.67 4.16
C VAL A 146 0.48 -5.68 3.42
N VAL A 147 1.18 -6.54 4.15
CA VAL A 147 1.95 -7.64 3.55
C VAL A 147 1.26 -8.98 3.87
N ILE A 148 0.81 -9.70 2.83
CA ILE A 148 0.33 -11.07 2.98
C ILE A 148 1.54 -11.99 3.22
N ILE A 149 1.50 -12.74 4.32
CA ILE A 149 2.58 -13.62 4.78
C ILE A 149 2.18 -15.09 4.83
N GLY A 150 0.89 -15.36 4.65
CA GLY A 150 0.35 -16.72 4.66
C GLY A 150 -1.17 -16.74 4.52
N TYR A 151 -1.74 -17.92 4.54
CA TYR A 151 -3.20 -18.11 4.54
C TYR A 151 -3.59 -19.49 5.06
N THR A 152 -4.84 -19.62 5.45
CA THR A 152 -5.54 -20.89 5.74
C THR A 152 -6.64 -21.10 4.71
N GLU A 153 -7.52 -22.07 4.96
CA GLU A 153 -8.69 -22.30 4.10
C GLU A 153 -9.60 -21.06 4.04
N ASP A 154 -9.88 -20.44 5.18
CA ASP A 154 -10.84 -19.34 5.35
C ASP A 154 -10.21 -17.98 5.72
N LYS A 155 -8.91 -17.93 6.04
CA LYS A 155 -8.19 -16.71 6.48
C LYS A 155 -7.01 -16.36 5.60
N VAL A 156 -6.72 -15.08 5.53
CA VAL A 156 -5.44 -14.51 5.09
C VAL A 156 -4.66 -14.08 6.31
N ILE A 157 -3.38 -14.38 6.35
CA ILE A 157 -2.47 -13.96 7.42
C ILE A 157 -1.65 -12.79 6.89
N ILE A 158 -1.75 -11.65 7.54
CA ILE A 158 -1.05 -10.43 7.14
C ILE A 158 -0.07 -9.96 8.22
N SER A 159 1.01 -9.34 7.81
CA SER A 159 1.79 -8.43 8.64
C SER A 159 1.21 -7.02 8.46
N ASP A 160 0.59 -6.49 9.52
CA ASP A 160 -0.11 -5.21 9.46
C ASP A 160 0.81 -4.08 9.96
N PRO A 161 1.08 -3.04 9.14
CA PRO A 161 1.88 -1.89 9.52
C PRO A 161 1.48 -1.17 10.81
N ILE A 162 0.19 -1.17 11.15
CA ILE A 162 -0.34 -0.43 12.31
C ILE A 162 0.29 -0.89 13.63
N ASN A 163 0.50 -2.19 13.80
CA ASN A 163 1.02 -2.75 15.05
C ASN A 163 2.13 -3.78 14.88
N GLY A 164 2.59 -3.99 13.66
CA GLY A 164 3.67 -4.92 13.35
C GLY A 164 3.39 -6.38 13.73
N LYS A 165 2.13 -6.78 13.96
CA LYS A 165 1.76 -8.13 14.36
C LYS A 165 1.07 -8.87 13.22
N ALA A 166 1.20 -10.21 13.24
CA ALA A 166 0.40 -11.05 12.36
C ALA A 166 -1.09 -10.96 12.74
N LYS A 167 -1.94 -10.72 11.75
CA LYS A 167 -3.40 -10.72 11.89
C LYS A 167 -4.03 -11.71 10.94
N TYR A 168 -5.09 -12.36 11.40
CA TYR A 168 -5.92 -13.27 10.62
C TYR A 168 -7.18 -12.55 10.16
N GLN A 169 -7.34 -12.40 8.86
CA GLN A 169 -8.44 -11.69 8.22
C GLN A 169 -9.32 -12.67 7.42
N SER A 170 -10.62 -12.42 7.32
CA SER A 170 -11.52 -13.21 6.45
C SER A 170 -11.02 -13.17 5.00
N LYS A 171 -10.74 -14.35 4.43
CA LYS A 171 -10.22 -14.48 3.05
C LYS A 171 -11.21 -13.93 2.02
N SER A 172 -12.51 -14.19 2.18
CA SER A 172 -13.55 -13.74 1.25
C SER A 172 -13.68 -12.21 1.26
N ILE A 173 -13.74 -11.59 2.44
CA ILE A 173 -13.85 -10.14 2.58
C ILE A 173 -12.55 -9.48 2.09
N PHE A 174 -11.39 -10.04 2.44
CA PHE A 174 -10.10 -9.51 2.00
C PHE A 174 -9.99 -9.49 0.47
N LYS A 175 -10.38 -10.59 -0.21
CA LYS A 175 -10.44 -10.67 -1.67
C LYS A 175 -11.32 -9.57 -2.27
N GLU A 176 -12.49 -9.32 -1.68
CA GLU A 176 -13.40 -8.26 -2.13
C GLU A 176 -12.73 -6.89 -2.02
N ARG A 177 -12.08 -6.58 -0.87
CA ARG A 177 -11.38 -5.32 -0.66
C ARG A 177 -10.19 -5.15 -1.60
N TYR A 178 -9.35 -6.17 -1.74
CA TYR A 178 -8.25 -6.21 -2.71
C TYR A 178 -8.72 -5.89 -4.14
N ASN A 179 -9.83 -6.50 -4.56
CA ASN A 179 -10.41 -6.22 -5.87
C ASN A 179 -10.87 -4.76 -6.01
N TYR A 180 -11.49 -4.19 -4.98
CA TYR A 180 -11.97 -2.81 -4.98
C TYR A 180 -10.83 -1.81 -5.17
N TYR A 181 -9.66 -2.05 -4.53
CA TYR A 181 -8.47 -1.18 -4.70
C TYR A 181 -7.70 -1.44 -6.00
N GLY A 182 -8.27 -2.19 -6.95
CA GLY A 182 -7.68 -2.36 -8.28
C GLY A 182 -6.66 -3.48 -8.36
N LYS A 183 -6.70 -4.43 -7.41
CA LYS A 183 -5.78 -5.58 -7.37
C LYS A 183 -4.31 -5.18 -7.38
N LYS A 184 -3.98 -4.16 -6.59
CA LYS A 184 -2.62 -3.63 -6.50
C LYS A 184 -1.75 -4.54 -5.63
N ALA A 185 -0.59 -4.95 -6.17
CA ALA A 185 0.31 -5.86 -5.48
C ALA A 185 1.77 -5.68 -5.90
N LEU A 186 2.68 -5.91 -4.93
CA LEU A 186 4.14 -5.90 -5.12
C LEU A 186 4.77 -7.12 -4.44
N TYR A 187 5.75 -7.76 -5.09
CA TYR A 187 6.57 -8.84 -4.50
C TYR A 187 7.92 -8.97 -5.20
N TYR A 188 8.83 -9.79 -4.63
CA TYR A 188 10.14 -10.12 -5.21
C TYR A 188 10.19 -11.51 -5.84
#